data_a9dd3a065510976b88159593e509a0ac
#
_entry.id   a9dd3a065510976b88159593e509a0ac
#
_cell.length_a   1.000
_cell.length_b   1.000
_cell.length_c   1.000
_cell.angle_alpha   90.00
_cell.angle_beta   90.00
_cell.angle_gamma   90.00
#
_symmetry.space_group_name_H-M   'P 1'
#
loop_
_entity.id
_entity.type
_entity.pdbx_description
1 polymer ?
#
loop_
_entity_poly.entity_id
_entity_poly.type
_entity_poly.pdbx_seq_one_letter_code
_entity_poly.pdbx_strand_id
1 'polypeptide(L)'
;TQEEIDLLQNLSVRRSELDRKEQRLDERESLLAAAEARIDAKIEEMKSLKTAIEDLVATKEEQESDRIKKLISVYEKMKPKDAARIWNDLDMEILLQVALGMREANTAAVLAEMSPDRARALTTELAYKQDINMLPLQ
;
A
#
# COMPACT_ATOMS: atom_id res chain seq x y z
N THR A 1 -4.77 -23.75 -74.62
CA THR A 1 -5.52 -24.91 -74.17
C THR A 1 -6.40 -24.57 -72.94
N GLN A 2 -7.50 -25.27 -72.81
CA GLN A 2 -8.44 -25.03 -71.69
C GLN A 2 -7.84 -25.33 -70.35
N GLU A 3 -6.97 -26.31 -70.26
CA GLU A 3 -6.24 -26.66 -68.99
C GLU A 3 -5.30 -25.54 -68.55
N GLU A 4 -4.60 -24.88 -69.45
CA GLU A 4 -3.73 -23.73 -69.15
C GLU A 4 -4.53 -22.52 -68.71
N ILE A 5 -5.68 -22.25 -69.31
CA ILE A 5 -6.59 -21.17 -68.97
C ILE A 5 -7.14 -21.40 -67.53
N ASP A 6 -7.59 -22.62 -67.26
CA ASP A 6 -8.12 -22.99 -65.92
C ASP A 6 -7.06 -22.87 -64.87
N LEU A 7 -5.82 -23.29 -65.16
CA LEU A 7 -4.69 -23.12 -64.20
C LEU A 7 -4.39 -21.65 -63.94
N LEU A 8 -4.36 -20.81 -64.98
CA LEU A 8 -4.13 -19.37 -64.82
C LEU A 8 -5.25 -18.70 -64.03
N GLN A 9 -6.51 -19.08 -64.21
CA GLN A 9 -7.64 -18.58 -63.43
C GLN A 9 -7.55 -19.01 -61.99
N ASN A 10 -7.20 -20.25 -61.70
CA ASN A 10 -7.00 -20.77 -60.34
C ASN A 10 -5.87 -20.06 -59.64
N LEU A 11 -4.75 -19.79 -60.29
CA LEU A 11 -3.62 -19.03 -59.76
C LEU A 11 -4.00 -17.58 -59.46
N SER A 12 -4.79 -16.96 -60.35
CA SER A 12 -5.29 -15.59 -60.13
C SER A 12 -6.20 -15.50 -58.91
N VAL A 13 -7.12 -16.45 -58.75
CA VAL A 13 -8.01 -16.54 -57.59
C VAL A 13 -7.18 -16.75 -56.31
N ARG A 14 -6.22 -17.65 -56.34
CA ARG A 14 -5.35 -17.96 -55.24
C ARG A 14 -4.53 -16.73 -54.80
N ARG A 15 -4.01 -16.00 -55.79
CA ARG A 15 -3.26 -14.75 -55.55
C ARG A 15 -4.14 -13.70 -54.88
N SER A 16 -5.37 -13.53 -55.34
CA SER A 16 -6.35 -12.61 -54.76
C SER A 16 -6.67 -12.97 -53.30
N GLU A 17 -6.87 -14.26 -53.04
CA GLU A 17 -7.12 -14.77 -51.65
C GLU A 17 -5.93 -14.52 -50.73
N LEU A 18 -4.70 -14.74 -51.22
CA LEU A 18 -3.48 -14.48 -50.46
C LEU A 18 -3.28 -13.01 -50.21
N ASP A 19 -3.53 -12.14 -51.18
CA ASP A 19 -3.44 -10.68 -51.01
C ASP A 19 -4.43 -10.18 -49.97
N ARG A 20 -5.66 -10.68 -49.96
CA ARG A 20 -6.66 -10.34 -48.91
C ARG A 20 -6.25 -10.82 -47.56
N LYS A 21 -5.66 -12.01 -47.48
CA LYS A 21 -5.19 -12.59 -46.25
C LYS A 21 -4.01 -11.77 -45.69
N GLU A 22 -3.09 -11.36 -46.53
CA GLU A 22 -1.98 -10.48 -46.16
C GLU A 22 -2.47 -9.14 -45.64
N GLN A 23 -3.45 -8.50 -46.30
CA GLN A 23 -4.04 -7.28 -45.83
C GLN A 23 -4.68 -7.43 -44.43
N ARG A 24 -5.42 -8.51 -44.21
CA ARG A 24 -6.03 -8.79 -42.91
C ARG A 24 -4.97 -9.01 -41.83
N LEU A 25 -3.88 -9.70 -42.16
CA LEU A 25 -2.77 -9.91 -41.24
C LEU A 25 -2.06 -8.59 -40.90
N ASP A 26 -1.84 -7.73 -41.88
CA ASP A 26 -1.25 -6.40 -41.70
C ASP A 26 -2.12 -5.52 -40.76
N GLU A 27 -3.44 -5.55 -40.98
CA GLU A 27 -4.39 -4.84 -40.11
C GLU A 27 -4.36 -5.36 -38.67
N ARG A 28 -4.34 -6.68 -38.54
CA ARG A 28 -4.24 -7.32 -37.20
C ARG A 28 -2.93 -6.98 -36.51
N GLU A 29 -1.83 -7.00 -37.26
CA GLU A 29 -0.52 -6.62 -36.74
C GLU A 29 -0.51 -5.16 -36.25
N SER A 30 -1.10 -4.26 -37.03
CA SER A 30 -1.23 -2.84 -36.61
C SER A 30 -2.08 -2.68 -35.39
N LEU A 31 -3.20 -3.39 -35.29
CA LEU A 31 -4.06 -3.38 -34.08
C LEU A 31 -3.35 -3.96 -32.86
N LEU A 32 -2.60 -5.04 -33.05
CA LEU A 32 -1.82 -5.64 -31.96
C LEU A 32 -0.71 -4.70 -31.49
N ALA A 33 0.00 -4.06 -32.41
CA ALA A 33 1.02 -3.07 -32.06
C ALA A 33 0.44 -1.89 -31.29
N ALA A 34 -0.73 -1.40 -31.71
CA ALA A 34 -1.44 -0.34 -30.99
C ALA A 34 -1.91 -0.79 -29.61
N ALA A 35 -2.40 -2.02 -29.50
CA ALA A 35 -2.82 -2.60 -28.21
C ALA A 35 -1.63 -2.78 -27.26
N GLU A 36 -0.50 -3.29 -27.78
CA GLU A 36 0.75 -3.41 -26.99
C GLU A 36 1.23 -2.06 -26.48
N ALA A 37 1.21 -1.03 -27.34
CA ALA A 37 1.59 0.33 -26.93
C ALA A 37 0.68 0.88 -25.83
N ARG A 38 -0.61 0.61 -25.89
CA ARG A 38 -1.57 1.02 -24.86
C ARG A 38 -1.32 0.28 -23.54
N ILE A 39 -1.04 -1.02 -23.61
CA ILE A 39 -0.71 -1.83 -22.44
C ILE A 39 0.57 -1.30 -21.78
N ASP A 40 1.62 -1.06 -22.56
CA ASP A 40 2.87 -0.53 -22.06
C ASP A 40 2.69 0.85 -21.40
N ALA A 41 1.90 1.72 -22.01
CA ALA A 41 1.57 3.03 -21.45
C ALA A 41 0.79 2.89 -20.14
N LYS A 42 -0.15 1.95 -20.05
CA LYS A 42 -0.91 1.67 -18.82
C LYS A 42 -0.01 1.12 -17.73
N ILE A 43 0.92 0.25 -18.06
CA ILE A 43 1.90 -0.31 -17.10
C ILE A 43 2.76 0.83 -16.52
N GLU A 44 3.26 1.74 -17.35
CA GLU A 44 4.05 2.87 -16.90
C GLU A 44 3.24 3.82 -16.02
N GLU A 45 1.98 4.09 -16.38
CA GLU A 45 1.05 4.89 -15.58
C GLU A 45 0.81 4.23 -14.20
N MET A 46 0.60 2.92 -14.18
CA MET A 46 0.40 2.15 -12.94
C MET A 46 1.65 2.17 -12.05
N LYS A 47 2.85 2.05 -12.63
CA LYS A 47 4.11 2.14 -11.90
C LYS A 47 4.29 3.52 -11.27
N SER A 48 4.01 4.57 -12.02
CA SER A 48 4.06 5.96 -11.52
C SER A 48 3.08 6.18 -10.38
N LEU A 49 1.85 5.67 -10.52
CA LEU A 49 0.82 5.77 -9.50
C LEU A 49 1.22 5.00 -8.24
N LYS A 50 1.76 3.80 -8.39
CA LYS A 50 2.27 2.99 -7.28
C LYS A 50 3.34 3.74 -6.49
N THR A 51 4.32 4.32 -7.20
CA THR A 51 5.38 5.12 -6.57
C THR A 51 4.82 6.32 -5.83
N ALA A 52 3.87 7.03 -6.44
CA ALA A 52 3.22 8.19 -5.80
C ALA A 52 2.47 7.78 -4.53
N ILE A 53 1.77 6.64 -4.54
CA ILE A 53 1.08 6.11 -3.36
C ILE A 53 2.07 5.72 -2.27
N GLU A 54 3.16 5.03 -2.61
CA GLU A 54 4.21 4.65 -1.67
C GLU A 54 4.83 5.89 -1.00
N ASP A 55 5.10 6.93 -1.76
CA ASP A 55 5.65 8.20 -1.25
C ASP A 55 4.65 8.90 -0.31
N LEU A 56 3.37 8.93 -0.66
CA LEU A 56 2.31 9.51 0.18
C LEU A 56 2.17 8.73 1.49
N VAL A 57 2.19 7.41 1.45
CA VAL A 57 2.12 6.56 2.64
C VAL A 57 3.32 6.80 3.55
N ALA A 58 4.53 6.84 2.99
CA ALA A 58 5.75 7.12 3.75
C ALA A 58 5.71 8.50 4.42
N THR A 59 5.25 9.52 3.69
CA THR A 59 5.10 10.89 4.23
C THR A 59 4.07 10.93 5.37
N LYS A 60 2.94 10.24 5.20
CA LYS A 60 1.90 10.17 6.24
C LYS A 60 2.40 9.48 7.50
N GLU A 61 3.10 8.36 7.35
CA GLU A 61 3.70 7.62 8.48
C GLU A 61 4.72 8.48 9.23
N GLU A 62 5.56 9.22 8.52
CA GLU A 62 6.52 10.14 9.12
C GLU A 62 5.82 11.24 9.91
N GLN A 63 4.77 11.85 9.35
CA GLN A 63 3.99 12.88 10.03
C GLN A 63 3.29 12.36 11.28
N GLU A 64 2.71 11.16 11.23
CA GLU A 64 2.08 10.51 12.39
C GLU A 64 3.11 10.20 13.46
N SER A 65 4.28 9.68 13.07
CA SER A 65 5.39 9.43 13.98
C SER A 65 5.86 10.71 14.69
N ASP A 66 5.98 11.81 13.96
CA ASP A 66 6.38 13.10 14.53
C ASP A 66 5.35 13.64 15.50
N ARG A 67 4.06 13.49 15.22
CA ARG A 67 2.97 13.88 16.13
C ARG A 67 3.03 13.09 17.44
N ILE A 68 3.23 11.78 17.34
CA ILE A 68 3.35 10.92 18.52
C ILE A 68 4.59 11.27 19.34
N LYS A 69 5.73 11.53 18.70
CA LYS A 69 6.95 11.98 19.39
C LYS A 69 6.73 13.28 20.17
N LYS A 70 5.98 14.23 19.62
CA LYS A 70 5.61 15.47 20.31
C LYS A 70 4.74 15.19 21.53
N LEU A 71 3.74 14.31 21.39
CA LEU A 71 2.88 13.92 22.51
C LEU A 71 3.67 13.23 23.61
N ILE A 72 4.57 12.34 23.27
CA ILE A 72 5.46 11.66 24.21
C ILE A 72 6.26 12.70 25.00
N SER A 73 6.85 13.67 24.32
CA SER A 73 7.61 14.74 24.97
C SER A 73 6.76 15.55 25.95
N VAL A 74 5.52 15.86 25.58
CA VAL A 74 4.58 16.60 26.44
C VAL A 74 4.27 15.79 27.71
N TYR A 75 3.92 14.52 27.57
CA TYR A 75 3.56 13.68 28.71
C TYR A 75 4.76 13.36 29.61
N GLU A 76 5.96 13.24 29.05
CA GLU A 76 7.17 13.03 29.84
C GLU A 76 7.51 14.25 30.74
N LYS A 77 7.14 15.45 30.32
CA LYS A 77 7.32 16.68 31.08
C LYS A 77 6.19 16.93 32.08
N MET A 78 5.08 16.25 31.95
CA MET A 78 3.90 16.41 32.78
C MET A 78 4.05 15.64 34.09
N LYS A 79 3.44 16.14 35.14
CA LYS A 79 3.38 15.41 36.41
C LYS A 79 2.57 14.13 36.25
N PRO A 80 3.00 12.98 36.81
CA PRO A 80 2.28 11.72 36.65
C PRO A 80 0.79 11.76 36.97
N LYS A 81 0.39 12.46 38.00
CA LYS A 81 -1.03 12.65 38.40
C LYS A 81 -1.84 13.33 37.30
N ASP A 82 -1.28 14.36 36.69
CA ASP A 82 -1.95 15.13 35.64
C ASP A 82 -2.06 14.31 34.35
N ALA A 83 -1.00 13.62 34.00
CA ALA A 83 -1.01 12.69 32.85
C ALA A 83 -2.01 11.55 33.07
N ALA A 84 -2.06 10.97 34.25
CA ALA A 84 -2.98 9.88 34.58
C ALA A 84 -4.45 10.28 34.42
N ARG A 85 -4.81 11.51 34.84
CA ARG A 85 -6.17 12.01 34.64
C ARG A 85 -6.58 12.03 33.17
N ILE A 86 -5.68 12.44 32.29
CA ILE A 86 -5.93 12.47 30.84
C ILE A 86 -5.97 11.06 30.28
N TRP A 87 -5.05 10.20 30.67
CA TRP A 87 -4.94 8.83 30.20
C TRP A 87 -6.15 7.97 30.57
N ASN A 88 -6.81 8.26 31.67
CA ASN A 88 -8.04 7.56 32.06
C ASN A 88 -9.15 7.67 31.02
N ASP A 89 -9.19 8.76 30.26
CA ASP A 89 -10.24 9.05 29.28
C ASP A 89 -9.71 9.09 27.82
N LEU A 90 -8.41 8.91 27.62
CA LEU A 90 -7.79 8.98 26.30
C LEU A 90 -8.10 7.73 25.46
N ASP A 91 -8.25 7.90 24.14
CA ASP A 91 -8.39 6.79 23.21
C ASP A 91 -7.24 5.80 23.35
N MET A 92 -7.58 4.52 23.44
CA MET A 92 -6.62 3.45 23.72
C MET A 92 -5.52 3.34 22.67
N GLU A 93 -5.83 3.58 21.40
CA GLU A 93 -4.82 3.53 20.31
C GLU A 93 -3.74 4.60 20.50
N ILE A 94 -4.16 5.81 20.81
CA ILE A 94 -3.24 6.93 21.06
C ILE A 94 -2.45 6.68 22.34
N LEU A 95 -3.14 6.29 23.39
CA LEU A 95 -2.56 5.98 24.70
C LEU A 95 -1.46 4.92 24.60
N LEU A 96 -1.73 3.87 23.84
CA LEU A 96 -0.79 2.77 23.63
C LEU A 96 0.49 3.25 22.94
N GLN A 97 0.35 4.06 21.88
CA GLN A 97 1.50 4.61 21.14
C GLN A 97 2.34 5.53 22.03
N VAL A 98 1.72 6.36 22.83
CA VAL A 98 2.41 7.27 23.76
C VAL A 98 3.13 6.48 24.86
N ALA A 99 2.45 5.52 25.48
CA ALA A 99 3.02 4.71 26.55
C ALA A 99 4.22 3.88 26.08
N LEU A 100 4.15 3.32 24.86
CA LEU A 100 5.26 2.57 24.26
C LEU A 100 6.48 3.44 23.96
N GLY A 101 6.26 4.70 23.62
CA GLY A 101 7.34 5.63 23.27
C GLY A 101 7.98 6.34 24.47
N MET A 102 7.32 6.35 25.63
CA MET A 102 7.84 6.96 26.85
C MET A 102 8.87 6.06 27.53
N ARG A 103 9.71 6.65 28.35
CA ARG A 103 10.63 5.90 29.22
C ARG A 103 9.83 5.06 30.21
N GLU A 104 10.27 3.84 30.43
CA GLU A 104 9.57 2.88 31.31
C GLU A 104 9.28 3.47 32.68
N ALA A 105 10.22 4.19 33.28
CA ALA A 105 10.05 4.85 34.58
C ALA A 105 8.90 5.86 34.59
N ASN A 106 8.78 6.64 33.53
CA ASN A 106 7.71 7.64 33.39
C ASN A 106 6.35 6.97 33.17
N THR A 107 6.30 5.96 32.34
CA THR A 107 5.09 5.16 32.13
C THR A 107 4.62 4.50 33.39
N ALA A 108 5.53 3.90 34.16
CA ALA A 108 5.23 3.28 35.45
C ALA A 108 4.64 4.28 36.44
N ALA A 109 5.22 5.49 36.53
CA ALA A 109 4.73 6.53 37.41
C ALA A 109 3.30 6.98 37.11
N VAL A 110 2.99 7.09 35.79
CA VAL A 110 1.63 7.45 35.33
C VAL A 110 0.65 6.28 35.55
N LEU A 111 1.04 5.05 35.30
CA LEU A 111 0.23 3.86 35.56
C LEU A 111 -0.17 3.75 37.01
N ALA A 112 0.74 4.06 37.94
CA ALA A 112 0.48 4.03 39.38
C ALA A 112 -0.62 5.01 39.81
N GLU A 113 -0.78 6.10 39.09
CA GLU A 113 -1.76 7.15 39.39
C GLU A 113 -3.07 7.01 38.59
N MET A 114 -3.14 6.06 37.61
CA MET A 114 -4.33 5.81 36.82
C MET A 114 -5.39 5.03 37.61
N SER A 115 -6.65 5.10 37.14
CA SER A 115 -7.70 4.22 37.67
C SER A 115 -7.31 2.74 37.43
N PRO A 116 -7.60 1.84 38.39
CA PRO A 116 -7.21 0.44 38.29
C PRO A 116 -7.70 -0.26 37.00
N ASP A 117 -8.93 0.01 36.61
CA ASP A 117 -9.53 -0.58 35.42
C ASP A 117 -8.79 -0.15 34.15
N ARG A 118 -8.48 1.13 34.05
CA ARG A 118 -7.78 1.70 32.90
C ARG A 118 -6.32 1.24 32.84
N ALA A 119 -5.66 1.20 33.99
CA ALA A 119 -4.29 0.69 34.10
C ALA A 119 -4.20 -0.78 33.64
N ARG A 120 -5.15 -1.63 34.03
CA ARG A 120 -5.22 -3.02 33.60
C ARG A 120 -5.46 -3.13 32.09
N ALA A 121 -6.38 -2.35 31.54
CA ALA A 121 -6.65 -2.32 30.11
C ALA A 121 -5.41 -1.94 29.31
N LEU A 122 -4.69 -0.90 29.72
CA LEU A 122 -3.46 -0.47 29.08
C LEU A 122 -2.37 -1.54 29.18
N THR A 123 -2.20 -2.15 30.33
CA THR A 123 -1.21 -3.22 30.55
C THR A 123 -1.48 -4.41 29.63
N THR A 124 -2.73 -4.81 29.50
CA THR A 124 -3.15 -5.90 28.61
C THR A 124 -2.82 -5.58 27.14
N GLU A 125 -3.12 -4.37 26.69
CA GLU A 125 -2.82 -3.93 25.32
C GLU A 125 -1.31 -3.85 25.07
N LEU A 126 -0.53 -3.39 26.02
CA LEU A 126 0.93 -3.36 25.93
C LEU A 126 1.52 -4.76 25.77
N ALA A 127 1.00 -5.73 26.52
CA ALA A 127 1.41 -7.14 26.40
C ALA A 127 1.13 -7.71 25.00
N TYR A 128 -0.06 -7.49 24.45
CA TYR A 128 -0.44 -7.98 23.13
C TYR A 128 0.37 -7.36 22.01
N LYS A 129 0.66 -6.07 22.05
CA LYS A 129 1.47 -5.42 21.00
C LYS A 129 2.94 -5.85 21.02
N GLN A 130 3.48 -6.18 22.15
CA GLN A 130 4.83 -6.76 22.22
C GLN A 130 4.89 -8.13 21.56
N ASP A 131 3.87 -8.95 21.72
CA ASP A 131 3.77 -10.27 21.10
C ASP A 131 3.67 -10.19 19.56
N ILE A 132 2.95 -9.21 19.04
CA ILE A 132 2.82 -8.99 17.59
C ILE A 132 4.15 -8.56 16.97
N ASN A 133 4.93 -7.74 17.66
CA ASN A 133 6.25 -7.31 17.22
C ASN A 133 7.33 -8.41 17.33
N MET A 134 7.07 -9.47 18.04
CA MET A 134 7.96 -10.63 18.20
C MET A 134 7.70 -11.75 17.16
N LEU A 135 6.63 -11.66 16.37
CA LEU A 135 6.37 -12.61 15.30
C LEU A 135 7.33 -12.32 14.14
N PRO A 136 8.23 -13.25 13.81
CA PRO A 136 9.09 -13.05 12.65
C PRO A 136 8.22 -13.02 11.40
N LEU A 137 8.37 -11.95 10.64
CA LEU A 137 7.82 -11.86 9.30
C LEU A 137 8.44 -12.99 8.47
N GLN A 138 7.68 -14.04 8.23
CA GLN A 138 8.03 -15.07 7.26
C GLN A 138 7.65 -14.60 5.86
#